data_0b14cacdab97770693eb07deb2d51df3
#
_entry.id   0b14cacdab97770693eb07deb2d51df3
#
_cell.length_a   1.000
_cell.length_b   1.000
_cell.length_c   1.000
_cell.angle_alpha   90.00
_cell.angle_beta   90.00
_cell.angle_gamma   90.00
#
_symmetry.space_group_name_H-M   'P 1'
#
loop_
_entity.id
_entity.type
_entity.pdbx_description
1 polymer ?
#
loop_
_entity_poly.entity_id
_entity_poly.type
_entity_poly.pdbx_seq_one_letter_code
_entity_poly.pdbx_strand_id
1 'polypeptide(L)'
;MDTVEFREYCLTKPKVTEGTPFGETVLVFKVAGKMFALVSLDEVPAIANLKCDPDLALDLRDRYEQVRPGYHMNKKHWNTVEIEGGIPEAELCKMIDHSYDLVVQSLPRAKRSTIPRVAAPRRSVAAKHRARC
;
A
#
# COMPACT_ATOMS: atom_id res chain seq x y z
N MET A 1 -4.06 -2.79 11.96
CA MET A 1 -4.91 -2.35 10.83
C MET A 1 -5.60 -3.55 10.23
N ASP A 2 -6.91 -3.53 10.15
CA ASP A 2 -7.63 -4.64 9.53
C ASP A 2 -7.86 -4.34 8.04
N THR A 3 -8.53 -5.28 7.33
CA THR A 3 -8.72 -5.12 5.90
C THR A 3 -9.61 -3.92 5.55
N VAL A 4 -10.59 -3.59 6.39
CA VAL A 4 -11.45 -2.45 6.14
C VAL A 4 -10.67 -1.15 6.27
N GLU A 5 -9.86 -1.04 7.31
CA GLU A 5 -9.02 0.14 7.51
C GLU A 5 -7.98 0.29 6.41
N PHE A 6 -7.40 -0.83 5.97
CA PHE A 6 -6.45 -0.81 4.87
C PHE A 6 -7.13 -0.29 3.60
N ARG A 7 -8.31 -0.79 3.31
CA ARG A 7 -9.06 -0.37 2.15
C ARG A 7 -9.38 1.12 2.21
N GLU A 8 -9.88 1.56 3.36
CA GLU A 8 -10.24 2.97 3.53
C GLU A 8 -9.03 3.88 3.31
N TYR A 9 -7.88 3.49 3.85
CA TYR A 9 -6.69 4.30 3.69
C TYR A 9 -6.24 4.37 2.23
N CYS A 10 -6.23 3.24 1.54
CA CYS A 10 -5.87 3.22 0.12
C CYS A 10 -6.79 4.12 -0.70
N LEU A 11 -8.08 4.11 -0.39
CA LEU A 11 -9.05 4.90 -1.15
C LEU A 11 -8.98 6.39 -0.87
N THR A 12 -8.24 6.82 0.15
CA THR A 12 -8.03 8.26 0.37
C THR A 12 -7.06 8.85 -0.64
N LYS A 13 -6.29 8.01 -1.35
CA LYS A 13 -5.31 8.51 -2.31
C LYS A 13 -6.01 8.95 -3.59
N PRO A 14 -5.48 10.01 -4.24
CA PRO A 14 -6.11 10.51 -5.47
C PRO A 14 -6.14 9.48 -6.60
N LYS A 15 -7.26 9.42 -7.29
CA LYS A 15 -7.40 8.61 -8.50
C LYS A 15 -7.25 7.10 -8.29
N VAL A 16 -7.50 6.63 -7.09
CA VAL A 16 -7.43 5.21 -6.80
C VAL A 16 -8.75 4.53 -7.12
N THR A 17 -8.68 3.37 -7.75
CA THR A 17 -9.83 2.52 -8.00
C THR A 17 -9.57 1.16 -7.37
N GLU A 18 -10.62 0.45 -7.04
CA GLU A 18 -10.51 -0.88 -6.46
C GLU A 18 -11.25 -1.90 -7.31
N GLY A 19 -10.88 -3.16 -7.17
CA GLY A 19 -11.53 -4.21 -7.91
C GLY A 19 -11.00 -5.57 -7.53
N THR A 20 -11.57 -6.62 -8.10
CA THR A 20 -11.19 -7.99 -7.80
C THR A 20 -10.83 -8.74 -9.08
N PRO A 21 -9.81 -8.28 -9.83
CA PRO A 21 -9.45 -8.92 -11.10
C PRO A 21 -8.91 -10.33 -10.97
N PHE A 22 -8.44 -10.70 -9.76
CA PHE A 22 -7.88 -12.03 -9.52
C PHE A 22 -8.83 -12.93 -8.73
N GLY A 23 -10.11 -12.57 -8.63
CA GLY A 23 -11.09 -13.36 -7.89
C GLY A 23 -11.57 -12.64 -6.64
N GLU A 24 -12.63 -13.17 -6.05
CA GLU A 24 -13.33 -12.49 -4.96
C GLU A 24 -12.55 -12.39 -3.65
N THR A 25 -11.46 -13.13 -3.52
CA THR A 25 -10.70 -13.16 -2.28
C THR A 25 -9.52 -12.19 -2.24
N VAL A 26 -9.27 -11.47 -3.33
CA VAL A 26 -8.16 -10.52 -3.39
C VAL A 26 -8.65 -9.18 -3.90
N LEU A 27 -8.57 -8.16 -3.04
CA LEU A 27 -8.97 -6.81 -3.41
C LEU A 27 -7.74 -6.05 -3.87
N VAL A 28 -7.81 -5.44 -5.06
CA VAL A 28 -6.69 -4.79 -5.70
C VAL A 28 -6.96 -3.29 -5.82
N PHE A 29 -5.95 -2.47 -5.54
CA PHE A 29 -6.03 -1.03 -5.66
C PHE A 29 -5.08 -0.54 -6.73
N LYS A 30 -5.61 0.26 -7.66
CA LYS A 30 -4.82 0.79 -8.77
C LYS A 30 -4.88 2.30 -8.81
N VAL A 31 -3.82 2.91 -9.31
CA VAL A 31 -3.80 4.33 -9.60
C VAL A 31 -3.46 4.46 -11.07
N ALA A 32 -4.32 5.14 -11.82
CA ALA A 32 -4.18 5.30 -13.27
C ALA A 32 -3.96 3.95 -13.97
N GLY A 33 -4.66 2.93 -13.52
CA GLY A 33 -4.61 1.61 -14.13
C GLY A 33 -3.46 0.71 -13.67
N LYS A 34 -2.58 1.21 -12.80
CA LYS A 34 -1.46 0.41 -12.30
C LYS A 34 -1.65 0.05 -10.84
N MET A 35 -1.44 -1.21 -10.54
CA MET A 35 -1.61 -1.75 -9.20
C MET A 35 -0.53 -1.25 -8.26
N PHE A 36 -0.92 -0.79 -7.07
CA PHE A 36 0.04 -0.42 -6.03
C PHE A 36 -0.21 -1.17 -4.72
N ALA A 37 -1.35 -1.80 -4.55
CA ALA A 37 -1.65 -2.53 -3.33
C ALA A 37 -2.65 -3.64 -3.62
N LEU A 38 -2.52 -4.73 -2.86
CA LEU A 38 -3.55 -5.76 -2.85
C LEU A 38 -3.68 -6.25 -1.42
N VAL A 39 -4.89 -6.66 -1.05
CA VAL A 39 -5.10 -7.26 0.26
C VAL A 39 -5.91 -8.52 0.10
N SER A 40 -5.50 -9.58 0.80
CA SER A 40 -6.20 -10.87 0.77
C SER A 40 -7.35 -10.79 1.77
N LEU A 41 -8.52 -11.16 1.33
CA LEU A 41 -9.72 -11.08 2.16
C LEU A 41 -9.98 -12.34 2.96
N ASP A 42 -9.31 -13.44 2.63
CA ASP A 42 -9.53 -14.73 3.29
C ASP A 42 -8.32 -15.25 4.08
N GLU A 43 -7.30 -14.44 4.26
CA GLU A 43 -6.13 -14.85 5.05
C GLU A 43 -6.26 -14.38 6.49
N VAL A 44 -5.78 -15.20 7.41
CA VAL A 44 -5.74 -14.85 8.83
C VAL A 44 -4.37 -15.22 9.35
N PRO A 45 -3.56 -14.28 9.81
CA PRO A 45 -3.83 -12.84 9.86
C PRO A 45 -3.89 -12.21 8.46
N ALA A 46 -4.54 -11.09 8.36
CA ALA A 46 -4.69 -10.42 7.07
C ALA A 46 -3.34 -10.00 6.50
N ILE A 47 -3.16 -10.23 5.21
CA ILE A 47 -1.91 -9.87 4.54
C ILE A 47 -2.20 -8.97 3.34
N ALA A 48 -1.25 -8.10 3.07
CA ALA A 48 -1.30 -7.23 1.90
C ALA A 48 0.02 -7.31 1.16
N ASN A 49 0.01 -6.96 -0.12
CA ASN A 49 1.22 -6.83 -0.91
C ASN A 49 1.36 -5.39 -1.33
N LEU A 50 2.54 -4.82 -1.08
CA LEU A 50 2.84 -3.42 -1.36
C LEU A 50 4.15 -3.33 -2.12
N LYS A 51 4.19 -2.44 -3.11
CA LYS A 51 5.41 -2.21 -3.86
C LYS A 51 6.39 -1.43 -3.01
N CYS A 52 7.67 -1.70 -3.19
CA CYS A 52 8.68 -1.08 -2.34
C CYS A 52 10.00 -0.95 -3.08
N ASP A 53 10.72 0.13 -2.80
CA ASP A 53 12.09 0.28 -3.26
C ASP A 53 12.91 -0.92 -2.76
N PRO A 54 13.76 -1.53 -3.58
CA PRO A 54 14.47 -2.75 -3.19
C PRO A 54 15.30 -2.63 -1.91
N ASP A 55 15.98 -1.51 -1.72
CA ASP A 55 16.80 -1.35 -0.50
C ASP A 55 15.93 -1.19 0.72
N LEU A 56 14.87 -0.43 0.62
CA LEU A 56 13.92 -0.26 1.72
C LEU A 56 13.20 -1.59 2.00
N ALA A 57 12.93 -2.37 0.96
CA ALA A 57 12.28 -3.65 1.12
C ALA A 57 13.12 -4.58 2.01
N LEU A 58 14.42 -4.62 1.76
CA LEU A 58 15.32 -5.43 2.57
C LEU A 58 15.37 -4.94 4.02
N ASP A 59 15.41 -3.64 4.19
CA ASP A 59 15.46 -3.03 5.51
C ASP A 59 14.19 -3.35 6.31
N LEU A 60 13.04 -3.26 5.68
CA LEU A 60 11.78 -3.57 6.33
C LEU A 60 11.66 -5.05 6.70
N ARG A 61 12.14 -5.93 5.82
CA ARG A 61 12.14 -7.37 6.11
C ARG A 61 13.04 -7.71 7.28
N ASP A 62 14.13 -6.97 7.41
CA ASP A 62 15.06 -7.16 8.50
C ASP A 62 14.48 -6.63 9.81
N ARG A 63 13.76 -5.53 9.72
CA ARG A 63 13.23 -4.84 10.89
C ARG A 63 11.95 -5.50 11.44
N TYR A 64 11.12 -6.04 10.57
CA TYR A 64 9.83 -6.62 10.95
C TYR A 64 9.68 -8.03 10.42
N GLU A 65 9.48 -9.00 11.30
CA GLU A 65 9.23 -10.35 10.83
C GLU A 65 7.89 -10.47 10.12
N GLN A 66 7.01 -9.50 10.28
CA GLN A 66 5.73 -9.46 9.58
C GLN A 66 5.88 -9.06 8.11
N VAL A 67 7.08 -8.61 7.70
CA VAL A 67 7.33 -8.20 6.33
C VAL A 67 8.20 -9.27 5.66
N ARG A 68 7.73 -9.77 4.53
CA ARG A 68 8.40 -10.85 3.79
C ARG A 68 8.46 -10.50 2.30
N PRO A 69 9.32 -11.19 1.52
CA PRO A 69 9.32 -10.99 0.06
C PRO A 69 7.95 -11.26 -0.52
N GLY A 70 7.57 -10.51 -1.52
CA GLY A 70 6.24 -10.60 -2.11
C GLY A 70 5.90 -11.99 -2.62
N TYR A 71 4.85 -12.58 -2.06
CA TYR A 71 4.40 -13.89 -2.44
C TYR A 71 3.65 -13.78 -3.76
N HIS A 72 4.03 -14.58 -4.74
CA HIS A 72 3.47 -14.53 -6.09
C HIS A 72 3.72 -13.20 -6.80
N MET A 73 4.65 -12.40 -6.32
CA MET A 73 4.98 -11.10 -6.90
C MET A 73 6.48 -11.05 -7.19
N ASN A 74 6.93 -9.98 -7.84
CA ASN A 74 8.36 -9.76 -8.02
C ASN A 74 8.95 -9.45 -6.64
N LYS A 75 9.74 -10.36 -6.11
CA LYS A 75 10.23 -10.29 -4.74
C LYS A 75 11.21 -9.14 -4.49
N LYS A 76 11.80 -8.60 -5.54
CA LYS A 76 12.71 -7.48 -5.40
C LYS A 76 11.96 -6.17 -5.17
N HIS A 77 10.78 -6.05 -5.76
CA HIS A 77 10.02 -4.80 -5.72
C HIS A 77 8.73 -4.87 -4.91
N TRP A 78 8.40 -6.01 -4.35
CA TRP A 78 7.16 -6.19 -3.59
C TRP A 78 7.40 -6.87 -2.26
N ASN A 79 6.71 -6.39 -1.22
CA ASN A 79 6.70 -7.04 0.07
C ASN A 79 5.30 -7.56 0.39
N THR A 80 5.26 -8.70 1.07
CA THR A 80 4.04 -9.21 1.68
C THR A 80 4.08 -8.78 3.14
N VAL A 81 3.03 -8.14 3.62
CA VAL A 81 2.98 -7.55 4.95
C VAL A 81 1.77 -8.06 5.72
N GLU A 82 2.01 -8.55 6.94
CA GLU A 82 0.90 -8.91 7.83
C GLU A 82 0.40 -7.62 8.45
N ILE A 83 -0.73 -7.13 8.00
CA ILE A 83 -1.22 -5.83 8.44
C ILE A 83 -1.85 -5.88 9.83
N GLU A 84 -2.15 -7.08 10.33
CA GLU A 84 -2.67 -7.25 11.69
C GLU A 84 -1.63 -7.80 12.64
N GLY A 85 -0.37 -7.84 12.23
CA GLY A 85 0.69 -8.54 12.95
C GLY A 85 1.45 -7.72 13.96
N GLY A 86 1.03 -6.51 14.25
CA GLY A 86 1.69 -5.71 15.28
C GLY A 86 2.57 -4.58 14.78
N ILE A 87 2.73 -4.42 13.47
CA ILE A 87 3.47 -3.27 12.96
C ILE A 87 2.65 -2.01 13.29
N PRO A 88 3.28 -0.96 13.81
CA PRO A 88 2.55 0.27 14.13
C PRO A 88 1.78 0.79 12.92
N GLU A 89 0.57 1.27 13.15
CA GLU A 89 -0.29 1.73 12.08
C GLU A 89 0.35 2.85 11.27
N ALA A 90 1.05 3.75 11.93
CA ALA A 90 1.74 4.84 11.23
C ALA A 90 2.79 4.30 10.25
N GLU A 91 3.45 3.21 10.60
CA GLU A 91 4.44 2.61 9.72
C GLU A 91 3.77 1.91 8.54
N LEU A 92 2.63 1.27 8.77
CA LEU A 92 1.86 0.67 7.69
C LEU A 92 1.38 1.74 6.70
N CYS A 93 0.93 2.87 7.21
CA CYS A 93 0.51 3.98 6.36
C CYS A 93 1.68 4.49 5.51
N LYS A 94 2.87 4.54 6.08
CA LYS A 94 4.05 4.95 5.33
C LYS A 94 4.37 3.96 4.22
N MET A 95 4.19 2.67 4.48
CA MET A 95 4.42 1.65 3.47
C MET A 95 3.42 1.78 2.32
N ILE A 96 2.17 2.08 2.64
CA ILE A 96 1.13 2.28 1.62
C ILE A 96 1.45 3.54 0.81
N ASP A 97 1.81 4.64 1.48
CA ASP A 97 2.18 5.88 0.81
C ASP A 97 3.34 5.68 -0.13
N HIS A 98 4.36 4.98 0.33
CA HIS A 98 5.56 4.72 -0.45
C HIS A 98 5.22 3.91 -1.72
N SER A 99 4.39 2.89 -1.57
CA SER A 99 3.97 2.06 -2.69
C SER A 99 3.21 2.88 -3.72
N TYR A 100 2.28 3.71 -3.25
CA TYR A 100 1.51 4.59 -4.12
C TYR A 100 2.44 5.54 -4.87
N ASP A 101 3.35 6.19 -4.16
CA ASP A 101 4.27 7.16 -4.76
C ASP A 101 5.17 6.51 -5.82
N LEU A 102 5.66 5.30 -5.55
CA LEU A 102 6.49 4.60 -6.53
C LEU A 102 5.74 4.34 -7.82
N VAL A 103 4.48 3.93 -7.71
CA VAL A 103 3.68 3.65 -8.90
C VAL A 103 3.38 4.93 -9.65
N VAL A 104 3.03 6.00 -8.94
CA VAL A 104 2.77 7.29 -9.58
C VAL A 104 4.01 7.77 -10.33
N GLN A 105 5.18 7.66 -9.73
CA GLN A 105 6.42 8.08 -10.38
C GLN A 105 6.76 7.24 -11.60
N SER A 106 6.25 6.02 -11.69
CA SER A 106 6.49 5.16 -12.83
C SER A 106 5.55 5.43 -14.00
N LEU A 107 4.53 6.26 -13.79
CA LEU A 107 3.56 6.54 -14.84
C LEU A 107 4.14 7.47 -15.91
N PRO A 108 3.64 7.39 -17.15
CA PRO A 108 4.01 8.35 -18.18
C PRO A 108 3.64 9.75 -17.70
N ARG A 109 4.41 10.75 -18.14
CA ARG A 109 4.19 12.12 -17.72
C ARG A 109 2.73 12.57 -17.87
N ALA A 110 2.12 12.24 -18.99
CA ALA A 110 0.75 12.65 -19.24
C ALA A 110 -0.22 12.15 -18.18
N LYS A 111 -0.04 10.91 -17.74
CA LYS A 111 -0.91 10.35 -16.72
C LYS A 111 -0.54 10.89 -15.35
N ARG A 112 0.75 11.02 -15.08
CA ARG A 112 1.22 11.50 -13.79
C ARG A 112 0.74 12.92 -13.53
N SER A 113 0.69 13.75 -14.55
CA SER A 113 0.28 15.14 -14.37
C SER A 113 -1.20 15.30 -14.01
N THR A 114 -2.00 14.26 -14.20
CA THR A 114 -3.43 14.33 -13.83
C THR A 114 -3.64 14.00 -12.35
N ILE A 115 -2.60 13.59 -11.63
CA ILE A 115 -2.73 13.18 -10.25
C ILE A 115 -2.32 14.32 -9.33
N PRO A 116 -3.21 14.76 -8.42
CA PRO A 116 -2.89 15.84 -7.50
C PRO A 116 -1.76 15.46 -6.56
N ARG A 117 -0.94 16.45 -6.18
CA ARG A 117 0.10 16.21 -5.20
C ARG A 117 -0.53 16.18 -3.83
N VAL A 118 -0.09 15.24 -3.01
CA VAL A 118 -0.68 15.11 -1.69
C VAL A 118 0.35 15.09 -0.57
N ALA A 119 1.54 15.49 -0.86
CA ALA A 119 2.59 15.37 0.14
C ALA A 119 2.34 16.11 1.43
N ALA A 120 2.28 17.39 1.38
CA ALA A 120 2.18 18.17 2.60
C ALA A 120 0.84 18.10 3.30
N PRO A 121 -0.25 18.32 2.60
CA PRO A 121 -1.53 18.30 3.28
C PRO A 121 -1.84 16.98 3.91
N ARG A 122 -1.32 15.94 3.35
CA ARG A 122 -1.59 14.65 3.84
C ARG A 122 -1.16 14.44 5.27
N ARG A 123 -0.06 15.04 5.62
CA ARG A 123 0.42 14.90 6.93
C ARG A 123 -0.50 15.47 7.95
N SER A 124 -1.05 16.61 7.69
CA SER A 124 -1.99 17.22 8.58
C SER A 124 -3.26 16.43 8.67
N VAL A 125 -3.68 15.91 7.55
CA VAL A 125 -4.88 15.12 7.54
C VAL A 125 -4.69 13.88 8.37
N ALA A 126 -3.54 13.28 8.26
CA ALA A 126 -3.26 12.11 9.03
C ALA A 126 -3.37 12.39 10.51
N ALA A 127 -2.91 13.53 10.95
CA ALA A 127 -2.99 13.87 12.33
C ALA A 127 -4.43 13.97 12.77
N LYS A 128 -5.31 14.50 11.91
CA LYS A 128 -6.65 14.58 12.30
C LYS A 128 -7.31 13.27 12.33
N HIS A 129 -6.96 12.39 11.53
CA HIS A 129 -7.59 11.10 11.54
C HIS A 129 -7.19 10.39 12.73
N ARG A 130 -6.50 11.01 13.38
CA ARG A 130 -6.29 10.62 14.45
C ARG A 130 -5.78 9.54 14.61
N ALA A 131 -5.42 9.38 14.89
CA ALA A 131 -5.10 8.27 15.30
C ALA A 131 -4.67 7.41 14.28
N ARG A 132 -5.19 7.45 13.22
CA ARG A 132 -4.87 6.51 12.37
C ARG A 132 -3.61 6.69 11.74
N CYS A 133 -3.13 7.50 11.27
CA CYS A 133 -1.83 7.64 10.64
C CYS A 133 -1.23 9.02 10.96
#